data_bc04ce1f64139d3bd7fb2638d8e447e7
#
_entry.id   bc04ce1f64139d3bd7fb2638d8e447e7
#
_cell.length_a   1.000
_cell.length_b   1.000
_cell.length_c   1.000
_cell.angle_alpha   90.00
_cell.angle_beta   90.00
_cell.angle_gamma   90.00
#
_symmetry.space_group_name_H-M   'P 1'
#
loop_
_entity.id
_entity.type
_entity.pdbx_description
1 polymer ?
#
loop_
_entity_poly.entity_id
_entity_poly.type
_entity_poly.pdbx_seq_one_letter_code
_entity_poly.pdbx_strand_id
1 'polypeptide(L)'
;MSKELLQSLLRLLIALIVALIVSSFFIIFMGDNPLIAYRQLFKGAFVGKANFIRSLRWSTPYIITGVAAAVAFRAGVFNIGIEGCVYIGGLSAALVGVYVTGLPGPLHVALAVVVAMIMGGFWLVLPAFLRAFYNVNEVITTWMFSYISVLLCQYLVTYHFYDPFEISQAAQQVRTSYIASSARLSQLIPPFQLNTAIFIALGITILFFLFSQRTTLGYELEMTGLSPDFAKYGGINIAKIRFYAIIISGAIGAIAGATEIMGVHFRYIQGFSTAIGFNGILVALMGRLNPITVPLAAIFFGSLQNGARVMERTSNVSLDTINIMVSIIVMSITAEGLYELIRVKRKARKEE
;
A
#
# COMPACT_ATOMS: atom_id res chain seq x y z
N MET A 1 -1.33 32.18 -12.31
CA MET A 1 -0.96 31.25 -11.24
C MET A 1 -1.11 32.01 -9.92
N SER A 2 -1.98 31.56 -9.00
CA SER A 2 -2.24 32.31 -7.75
C SER A 2 -0.96 32.34 -6.89
N LYS A 3 -0.72 33.42 -6.16
CA LYS A 3 0.43 33.58 -5.24
C LYS A 3 0.53 32.38 -4.26
N GLU A 4 -0.60 31.79 -3.88
CA GLU A 4 -0.66 30.62 -3.02
C GLU A 4 -0.12 29.36 -3.68
N LEU A 5 -0.41 29.14 -4.98
CA LEU A 5 0.12 28.01 -5.72
C LEU A 5 1.66 28.07 -5.86
N LEU A 6 2.18 29.28 -6.12
CA LEU A 6 3.62 29.52 -6.21
C LEU A 6 4.32 29.27 -4.86
N GLN A 7 3.72 29.74 -3.77
CA GLN A 7 4.26 29.48 -2.42
C GLN A 7 4.22 28.01 -2.03
N SER A 8 3.18 27.27 -2.42
CA SER A 8 3.08 25.82 -2.18
C SER A 8 4.16 25.06 -2.96
N LEU A 9 4.34 25.38 -4.24
CA LEU A 9 5.40 24.78 -5.07
C LEU A 9 6.81 25.10 -4.52
N LEU A 10 7.03 26.32 -4.04
CA LEU A 10 8.34 26.74 -3.50
C LEU A 10 8.66 25.98 -2.19
N ARG A 11 7.67 25.75 -1.34
CA ARG A 11 7.84 24.93 -0.11
C ARG A 11 8.14 23.48 -0.43
N LEU A 12 7.40 22.90 -1.40
CA LEU A 12 7.62 21.54 -1.85
C LEU A 12 9.03 21.36 -2.42
N LEU A 13 9.51 22.34 -3.19
CA LEU A 13 10.89 22.39 -3.67
C LEU A 13 11.91 22.46 -2.53
N ILE A 14 11.69 23.34 -1.55
CA ILE A 14 12.56 23.47 -0.38
C ILE A 14 12.59 22.13 0.40
N ALA A 15 11.43 21.54 0.67
CA ALA A 15 11.34 20.26 1.37
C ALA A 15 12.09 19.15 0.63
N LEU A 16 11.96 19.09 -0.71
CA LEU A 16 12.68 18.15 -1.54
C LEU A 16 14.20 18.37 -1.51
N ILE A 17 14.65 19.63 -1.59
CA ILE A 17 16.08 19.98 -1.51
C ILE A 17 16.66 19.58 -0.14
N VAL A 18 15.95 19.88 0.95
CA VAL A 18 16.37 19.48 2.30
C VAL A 18 16.44 17.95 2.41
N ALA A 19 15.44 17.24 1.89
CA ALA A 19 15.45 15.78 1.86
C ALA A 19 16.66 15.22 1.10
N LEU A 20 16.98 15.78 -0.06
CA LEU A 20 18.15 15.38 -0.84
C LEU A 20 19.46 15.71 -0.13
N ILE A 21 19.58 16.85 0.54
CA ILE A 21 20.76 17.21 1.32
C ILE A 21 20.97 16.22 2.48
N VAL A 22 19.92 15.95 3.26
CA VAL A 22 19.96 14.98 4.37
C VAL A 22 20.32 13.58 3.86
N SER A 23 19.71 13.15 2.77
CA SER A 23 20.00 11.85 2.16
C SER A 23 21.43 11.77 1.60
N SER A 24 21.98 12.89 1.09
CA SER A 24 23.37 12.95 0.62
C SER A 24 24.37 12.66 1.72
N PHE A 25 24.05 13.08 2.95
CA PHE A 25 24.92 12.80 4.09
C PHE A 25 25.07 11.29 4.34
N PHE A 26 23.98 10.53 4.24
CA PHE A 26 24.02 9.07 4.36
C PHE A 26 24.81 8.41 3.24
N ILE A 27 24.69 8.90 1.99
CA ILE A 27 25.43 8.36 0.84
C ILE A 27 26.93 8.59 1.00
N ILE A 28 27.35 9.80 1.42
CA ILE A 28 28.75 10.14 1.66
C ILE A 28 29.33 9.29 2.78
N PHE A 29 28.55 9.07 3.84
CA PHE A 29 28.96 8.22 4.97
C PHE A 29 29.23 6.77 4.54
N MET A 30 28.52 6.29 3.52
CA MET A 30 28.72 4.96 2.91
C MET A 30 29.90 4.94 1.90
N GLY A 31 30.55 6.07 1.65
CA GLY A 31 31.67 6.16 0.73
C GLY A 31 31.32 6.32 -0.75
N ASP A 32 30.04 6.61 -1.05
CA ASP A 32 29.54 6.78 -2.43
C ASP A 32 29.33 8.26 -2.79
N ASN A 33 29.25 8.54 -4.10
CA ASN A 33 29.02 9.89 -4.61
C ASN A 33 27.51 10.17 -4.77
N PRO A 34 26.94 11.14 -4.01
CA PRO A 34 25.52 11.45 -4.05
C PRO A 34 24.99 11.84 -5.45
N LEU A 35 25.80 12.55 -6.23
CA LEU A 35 25.41 12.98 -7.58
C LEU A 35 25.22 11.79 -8.52
N ILE A 36 26.13 10.81 -8.44
CA ILE A 36 26.03 9.58 -9.23
C ILE A 36 24.81 8.77 -8.77
N ALA A 37 24.63 8.63 -7.47
CA ALA A 37 23.52 7.93 -6.86
C ALA A 37 22.16 8.51 -7.27
N TYR A 38 21.98 9.82 -7.15
CA TYR A 38 20.74 10.49 -7.58
C TYR A 38 20.51 10.41 -9.09
N ARG A 39 21.57 10.50 -9.89
CA ARG A 39 21.46 10.31 -11.34
C ARG A 39 20.96 8.92 -11.68
N GLN A 40 21.43 7.88 -10.99
CA GLN A 40 20.99 6.50 -11.20
C GLN A 40 19.54 6.29 -10.71
N LEU A 41 19.18 6.85 -9.55
CA LEU A 41 17.82 6.83 -9.03
C LEU A 41 16.86 7.48 -10.02
N PHE A 42 17.16 8.69 -10.49
CA PHE A 42 16.32 9.42 -11.44
C PHE A 42 16.22 8.70 -12.79
N LYS A 43 17.33 8.19 -13.31
CA LYS A 43 17.37 7.41 -14.54
C LYS A 43 16.55 6.13 -14.41
N GLY A 44 16.68 5.42 -13.29
CA GLY A 44 15.89 4.23 -13.00
C GLY A 44 14.40 4.50 -12.79
N ALA A 45 14.05 5.65 -12.20
CA ALA A 45 12.66 6.02 -11.94
C ALA A 45 11.92 6.47 -13.21
N PHE A 46 12.53 7.32 -14.05
CA PHE A 46 11.80 8.09 -15.06
C PHE A 46 12.33 7.94 -16.48
N VAL A 47 13.55 7.40 -16.70
CA VAL A 47 14.16 7.38 -18.02
C VAL A 47 14.12 5.99 -18.64
N GLY A 48 13.50 5.90 -19.82
CA GLY A 48 13.46 4.69 -20.64
C GLY A 48 12.19 3.84 -20.47
N LYS A 49 11.73 3.25 -21.59
CA LYS A 49 10.50 2.44 -21.64
C LYS A 49 10.50 1.28 -20.65
N ALA A 50 11.63 0.60 -20.51
CA ALA A 50 11.78 -0.53 -19.58
C ALA A 50 11.59 -0.10 -18.10
N ASN A 51 12.17 1.03 -17.71
CA ASN A 51 12.04 1.55 -16.36
C ASN A 51 10.61 2.04 -16.07
N PHE A 52 9.97 2.67 -17.05
CA PHE A 52 8.56 3.06 -16.92
C PHE A 52 7.63 1.85 -16.70
N ILE A 53 7.83 0.78 -17.45
CA ILE A 53 7.04 -0.46 -17.29
C ILE A 53 7.27 -1.09 -15.90
N ARG A 54 8.52 -1.13 -15.44
CA ARG A 54 8.85 -1.62 -14.07
C ARG A 54 8.26 -0.71 -13.00
N SER A 55 8.27 0.60 -13.20
CA SER A 55 7.63 1.55 -12.29
C SER A 55 6.13 1.29 -12.16
N LEU A 56 5.42 1.04 -13.26
CA LEU A 56 4.00 0.65 -13.23
C LEU A 56 3.78 -0.68 -12.49
N ARG A 57 4.68 -1.65 -12.68
CA ARG A 57 4.61 -2.92 -11.93
C ARG A 57 4.67 -2.66 -10.42
N TRP A 58 5.63 -1.83 -9.96
CA TRP A 58 5.75 -1.50 -8.54
C TRP A 58 4.60 -0.63 -8.03
N SER A 59 4.04 0.22 -8.89
CA SER A 59 2.90 1.08 -8.52
C SER A 59 1.61 0.29 -8.27
N THR A 60 1.45 -0.86 -8.90
CA THR A 60 0.21 -1.65 -8.83
C THR A 60 -0.22 -1.99 -7.39
N PRO A 61 0.61 -2.64 -6.55
CA PRO A 61 0.23 -2.93 -5.17
C PRO A 61 0.08 -1.65 -4.33
N TYR A 62 0.85 -0.59 -4.63
CA TYR A 62 0.74 0.68 -3.91
C TYR A 62 -0.53 1.45 -4.24
N ILE A 63 -1.09 1.32 -5.44
CA ILE A 63 -2.42 1.86 -5.76
C ILE A 63 -3.46 1.18 -4.86
N ILE A 64 -3.44 -0.14 -4.78
CA ILE A 64 -4.43 -0.92 -4.01
C ILE A 64 -4.33 -0.59 -2.52
N THR A 65 -3.12 -0.65 -1.94
CA THR A 65 -2.92 -0.36 -0.51
C THR A 65 -3.10 1.11 -0.18
N GLY A 66 -2.78 2.01 -1.11
CA GLY A 66 -3.06 3.45 -0.98
C GLY A 66 -4.56 3.75 -0.92
N VAL A 67 -5.35 3.11 -1.78
CA VAL A 67 -6.82 3.20 -1.72
C VAL A 67 -7.35 2.59 -0.43
N ALA A 68 -6.83 1.43 -0.01
CA ALA A 68 -7.18 0.80 1.26
C ALA A 68 -6.97 1.75 2.45
N ALA A 69 -5.82 2.42 2.52
CA ALA A 69 -5.52 3.40 3.54
C ALA A 69 -6.44 4.64 3.45
N ALA A 70 -6.67 5.14 2.24
CA ALA A 70 -7.52 6.31 2.02
C ALA A 70 -8.96 6.09 2.51
N VAL A 71 -9.53 4.90 2.33
CA VAL A 71 -10.87 4.54 2.84
C VAL A 71 -10.93 4.68 4.36
N ALA A 72 -9.99 4.10 5.10
CA ALA A 72 -9.99 4.16 6.56
C ALA A 72 -9.73 5.59 7.08
N PHE A 73 -8.76 6.29 6.50
CA PHE A 73 -8.34 7.61 6.96
C PHE A 73 -9.40 8.69 6.69
N ARG A 74 -10.17 8.56 5.62
CA ARG A 74 -11.32 9.43 5.38
C ARG A 74 -12.43 9.27 6.42
N ALA A 75 -12.55 8.11 7.07
CA ALA A 75 -13.44 7.90 8.20
C ALA A 75 -12.87 8.39 9.54
N GLY A 76 -11.70 9.01 9.54
CA GLY A 76 -11.01 9.43 10.75
C GLY A 76 -10.43 8.27 11.57
N VAL A 77 -10.13 7.13 10.93
CA VAL A 77 -9.55 5.95 11.58
C VAL A 77 -8.20 5.61 10.93
N PHE A 78 -7.17 5.50 11.75
CA PHE A 78 -5.81 5.25 11.28
C PHE A 78 -5.52 3.74 11.25
N ASN A 79 -5.78 3.07 10.13
CA ASN A 79 -5.55 1.63 9.97
C ASN A 79 -4.11 1.33 9.52
N ILE A 80 -3.29 0.81 10.42
CA ILE A 80 -1.93 0.31 10.13
C ILE A 80 -1.96 -1.20 9.80
N GLY A 81 -3.09 -1.86 10.01
CA GLY A 81 -3.31 -3.29 9.78
C GLY A 81 -3.25 -3.75 8.32
N ILE A 82 -3.15 -2.82 7.37
CA ILE A 82 -3.12 -3.11 5.93
C ILE A 82 -1.98 -4.04 5.57
N GLU A 83 -0.80 -3.89 6.17
CA GLU A 83 0.35 -4.78 5.94
C GLU A 83 0.00 -6.23 6.30
N GLY A 84 -0.63 -6.43 7.45
CA GLY A 84 -1.10 -7.77 7.85
C GLY A 84 -2.14 -8.35 6.90
N CYS A 85 -3.04 -7.50 6.37
CA CYS A 85 -4.02 -7.94 5.37
C CYS A 85 -3.36 -8.32 4.05
N VAL A 86 -2.25 -7.67 3.65
CA VAL A 86 -1.46 -8.09 2.48
C VAL A 86 -0.95 -9.53 2.68
N TYR A 87 -0.42 -9.89 3.85
CA TYR A 87 0.03 -11.27 4.13
C TYR A 87 -1.13 -12.27 4.14
N ILE A 88 -2.24 -11.96 4.83
CA ILE A 88 -3.43 -12.82 4.86
C ILE A 88 -4.00 -13.02 3.45
N GLY A 89 -4.14 -11.94 2.68
CA GLY A 89 -4.65 -11.99 1.30
C GLY A 89 -3.73 -12.77 0.37
N GLY A 90 -2.41 -12.60 0.51
CA GLY A 90 -1.43 -13.36 -0.24
C GLY A 90 -1.48 -14.85 0.05
N LEU A 91 -1.54 -15.25 1.35
CA LEU A 91 -1.68 -16.64 1.74
C LEU A 91 -3.00 -17.24 1.25
N SER A 92 -4.12 -16.53 1.45
CA SER A 92 -5.44 -16.99 1.03
C SER A 92 -5.50 -17.23 -0.49
N ALA A 93 -4.96 -16.31 -1.28
CA ALA A 93 -4.89 -16.47 -2.73
C ALA A 93 -3.97 -17.64 -3.14
N ALA A 94 -2.85 -17.84 -2.45
CA ALA A 94 -1.97 -18.99 -2.68
C ALA A 94 -2.69 -20.29 -2.41
N LEU A 95 -3.41 -20.42 -1.28
CA LEU A 95 -4.15 -21.62 -0.93
C LEU A 95 -5.26 -21.93 -1.94
N VAL A 96 -6.04 -20.93 -2.36
CA VAL A 96 -7.03 -21.10 -3.43
C VAL A 96 -6.34 -21.57 -4.72
N GLY A 97 -5.23 -20.94 -5.09
CA GLY A 97 -4.49 -21.30 -6.32
C GLY A 97 -3.84 -22.68 -6.30
N VAL A 98 -3.52 -23.22 -5.12
CA VAL A 98 -2.93 -24.57 -4.96
C VAL A 98 -3.99 -25.65 -4.88
N TYR A 99 -5.04 -25.44 -4.06
CA TYR A 99 -5.99 -26.52 -3.72
C TYR A 99 -7.26 -26.54 -4.55
N VAL A 100 -7.63 -25.42 -5.16
CA VAL A 100 -8.78 -25.41 -6.07
C VAL A 100 -8.31 -25.73 -7.47
N THR A 101 -8.83 -26.79 -8.06
CA THR A 101 -8.47 -27.26 -9.42
C THR A 101 -9.69 -27.30 -10.33
N GLY A 102 -9.45 -27.30 -11.65
CA GLY A 102 -10.51 -27.47 -12.64
C GLY A 102 -11.31 -26.21 -12.99
N LEU A 103 -10.97 -25.04 -12.43
CA LEU A 103 -11.63 -23.80 -12.78
C LEU A 103 -11.00 -23.12 -14.00
N PRO A 104 -11.83 -22.48 -14.87
CA PRO A 104 -11.31 -21.63 -15.92
C PRO A 104 -10.60 -20.39 -15.33
N GLY A 105 -9.55 -19.91 -16.01
CA GLY A 105 -8.64 -18.89 -15.49
C GLY A 105 -9.32 -17.66 -14.89
N PRO A 106 -10.23 -16.98 -15.59
CA PRO A 106 -10.89 -15.79 -15.04
C PRO A 106 -11.68 -16.04 -13.76
N LEU A 107 -12.37 -17.20 -13.68
CA LEU A 107 -13.13 -17.59 -12.51
C LEU A 107 -12.23 -17.96 -11.32
N HIS A 108 -11.11 -18.63 -11.61
CA HIS A 108 -10.14 -18.99 -10.58
C HIS A 108 -9.49 -17.73 -9.96
N VAL A 109 -9.06 -16.78 -10.79
CA VAL A 109 -8.53 -15.50 -10.33
C VAL A 109 -9.59 -14.73 -9.52
N ALA A 110 -10.83 -14.65 -10.01
CA ALA A 110 -11.91 -13.97 -9.31
C ALA A 110 -12.18 -14.59 -7.92
N LEU A 111 -12.22 -15.94 -7.85
CA LEU A 111 -12.38 -16.66 -6.59
C LEU A 111 -11.24 -16.35 -5.61
N ALA A 112 -9.99 -16.39 -6.07
CA ALA A 112 -8.82 -16.08 -5.24
C ALA A 112 -8.86 -14.65 -4.69
N VAL A 113 -9.25 -13.68 -5.51
CA VAL A 113 -9.43 -12.28 -5.09
C VAL A 113 -10.56 -12.14 -4.07
N VAL A 114 -11.71 -12.75 -4.30
CA VAL A 114 -12.86 -12.69 -3.38
C VAL A 114 -12.52 -13.33 -2.04
N VAL A 115 -11.88 -14.50 -2.03
CA VAL A 115 -11.46 -15.16 -0.79
C VAL A 115 -10.43 -14.29 -0.05
N ALA A 116 -9.47 -13.71 -0.75
CA ALA A 116 -8.51 -12.79 -0.15
C ALA A 116 -9.20 -11.58 0.49
N MET A 117 -10.17 -10.96 -0.20
CA MET A 117 -10.96 -9.84 0.33
C MET A 117 -11.71 -10.22 1.62
N ILE A 118 -12.40 -11.35 1.61
CA ILE A 118 -13.15 -11.85 2.76
C ILE A 118 -12.21 -12.07 3.94
N MET A 119 -11.09 -12.76 3.72
CA MET A 119 -10.13 -13.07 4.77
C MET A 119 -9.43 -11.82 5.32
N GLY A 120 -9.08 -10.86 4.46
CA GLY A 120 -8.49 -9.58 4.90
C GLY A 120 -9.47 -8.71 5.68
N GLY A 121 -10.73 -8.63 5.24
CA GLY A 121 -11.79 -7.94 5.99
C GLY A 121 -12.09 -8.62 7.32
N PHE A 122 -12.22 -9.94 7.32
CA PHE A 122 -12.45 -10.75 8.53
C PHE A 122 -11.31 -10.58 9.54
N TRP A 123 -10.06 -10.54 9.09
CA TRP A 123 -8.90 -10.35 9.95
C TRP A 123 -8.97 -9.09 10.80
N LEU A 124 -9.51 -8.01 10.24
CA LEU A 124 -9.64 -6.73 10.95
C LEU A 124 -10.97 -6.56 11.70
N VAL A 125 -11.85 -7.57 11.74
CA VAL A 125 -13.13 -7.47 12.50
C VAL A 125 -12.86 -7.17 13.98
N LEU A 126 -11.89 -7.84 14.61
CA LEU A 126 -11.62 -7.63 16.03
C LEU A 126 -11.03 -6.23 16.31
N PRO A 127 -9.99 -5.73 15.62
CA PRO A 127 -9.55 -4.34 15.78
C PRO A 127 -10.65 -3.31 15.51
N ALA A 128 -11.45 -3.54 14.46
CA ALA A 128 -12.57 -2.66 14.11
C ALA A 128 -13.63 -2.62 15.22
N PHE A 129 -13.97 -3.76 15.80
CA PHE A 129 -14.91 -3.88 16.91
C PHE A 129 -14.39 -3.17 18.17
N LEU A 130 -13.13 -3.39 18.54
CA LEU A 130 -12.51 -2.73 19.69
C LEU A 130 -12.49 -1.20 19.52
N ARG A 131 -12.21 -0.71 18.31
CA ARG A 131 -12.25 0.71 18.02
C ARG A 131 -13.66 1.29 18.08
N ALA A 132 -14.60 0.63 17.41
CA ALA A 132 -15.95 1.15 17.23
C ALA A 132 -16.76 1.19 18.53
N PHE A 133 -16.66 0.16 19.35
CA PHE A 133 -17.53 -0.02 20.52
C PHE A 133 -16.84 0.24 21.86
N TYR A 134 -15.51 0.06 21.93
CA TYR A 134 -14.75 0.25 23.18
C TYR A 134 -13.78 1.43 23.11
N ASN A 135 -13.74 2.14 21.97
CA ASN A 135 -12.86 3.29 21.73
C ASN A 135 -11.36 3.00 22.02
N VAL A 136 -10.94 1.74 21.83
CA VAL A 136 -9.53 1.34 21.94
C VAL A 136 -8.73 2.02 20.82
N ASN A 137 -7.47 2.31 21.07
CA ASN A 137 -6.60 2.94 20.08
C ASN A 137 -6.36 1.99 18.89
N GLU A 138 -6.90 2.37 17.73
CA GLU A 138 -6.84 1.60 16.49
C GLU A 138 -5.42 1.45 15.94
N VAL A 139 -4.55 2.43 16.16
CA VAL A 139 -3.16 2.40 15.71
C VAL A 139 -2.43 1.22 16.33
N ILE A 140 -2.58 1.06 17.65
CA ILE A 140 -1.92 -0.01 18.38
C ILE A 140 -2.52 -1.37 18.01
N THR A 141 -3.85 -1.48 18.03
CA THR A 141 -4.52 -2.77 17.76
C THR A 141 -4.28 -3.24 16.33
N THR A 142 -4.42 -2.38 15.33
CA THR A 142 -4.20 -2.77 13.92
C THR A 142 -2.74 -3.08 13.64
N TRP A 143 -1.80 -2.37 14.28
CA TRP A 143 -0.37 -2.65 14.16
C TRP A 143 0.00 -4.01 14.76
N MET A 144 -0.48 -4.31 15.97
CA MET A 144 -0.29 -5.64 16.57
C MET A 144 -0.87 -6.74 15.69
N PHE A 145 -2.06 -6.54 15.13
CA PHE A 145 -2.69 -7.49 14.21
C PHE A 145 -1.89 -7.69 12.91
N SER A 146 -1.14 -6.70 12.45
CA SER A 146 -0.18 -6.88 11.34
C SER A 146 0.92 -7.87 11.70
N TYR A 147 1.54 -7.73 12.86
CA TYR A 147 2.58 -8.68 13.30
C TYR A 147 2.01 -10.08 13.54
N ILE A 148 0.84 -10.19 14.16
CA ILE A 148 0.18 -11.48 14.37
C ILE A 148 -0.11 -12.15 13.02
N SER A 149 -0.57 -11.41 12.00
CA SER A 149 -0.79 -11.98 10.66
C SER A 149 0.49 -12.50 10.01
N VAL A 150 1.60 -11.76 10.12
CA VAL A 150 2.89 -12.22 9.58
C VAL A 150 3.32 -13.52 10.23
N LEU A 151 3.28 -13.57 11.58
CA LEU A 151 3.65 -14.77 12.35
C LEU A 151 2.69 -15.94 12.09
N LEU A 152 1.38 -15.68 12.01
CA LEU A 152 0.39 -16.70 11.70
C LEU A 152 0.60 -17.29 10.30
N CYS A 153 0.78 -16.43 9.29
CA CYS A 153 1.04 -16.89 7.93
C CYS A 153 2.34 -17.69 7.87
N GLN A 154 3.40 -17.23 8.56
CA GLN A 154 4.65 -17.98 8.66
C GLN A 154 4.44 -19.34 9.31
N TYR A 155 3.75 -19.43 10.43
CA TYR A 155 3.43 -20.66 11.13
C TYR A 155 2.65 -21.63 10.22
N LEU A 156 1.58 -21.14 9.58
CA LEU A 156 0.74 -21.98 8.71
C LEU A 156 1.53 -22.53 7.52
N VAL A 157 2.37 -21.71 6.88
CA VAL A 157 3.18 -22.17 5.75
C VAL A 157 4.26 -23.13 6.21
N THR A 158 4.93 -22.88 7.34
CA THR A 158 6.00 -23.74 7.85
C THR A 158 5.49 -25.14 8.24
N TYR A 159 4.34 -25.24 8.88
CA TYR A 159 3.90 -26.50 9.48
C TYR A 159 2.76 -27.19 8.74
N HIS A 160 1.99 -26.48 7.89
CA HIS A 160 0.79 -27.04 7.28
C HIS A 160 0.77 -26.95 5.73
N PHE A 161 1.38 -25.92 5.14
CA PHE A 161 1.24 -25.61 3.73
C PHE A 161 2.58 -25.51 2.98
N TYR A 162 3.66 -26.03 3.56
CA TYR A 162 4.96 -26.03 2.91
C TYR A 162 4.98 -26.94 1.67
N ASP A 163 5.92 -26.71 0.75
CA ASP A 163 6.12 -27.56 -0.41
C ASP A 163 6.98 -28.79 -0.03
N PRO A 164 6.41 -30.01 -0.06
CA PRO A 164 7.14 -31.21 0.35
C PRO A 164 8.31 -31.58 -0.57
N PHE A 165 8.30 -31.10 -1.83
CA PHE A 165 9.37 -31.40 -2.78
C PHE A 165 10.63 -30.54 -2.56
N GLU A 166 10.57 -29.47 -1.80
CA GLU A 166 11.70 -28.58 -1.57
C GLU A 166 12.48 -28.86 -0.27
N ILE A 167 12.05 -29.76 0.57
CA ILE A 167 12.75 -30.13 1.82
C ILE A 167 14.14 -30.74 1.53
N SER A 168 14.33 -31.38 0.38
CA SER A 168 15.58 -32.05 0.01
C SER A 168 16.69 -31.13 -0.51
N GLN A 169 16.35 -29.90 -0.86
CA GLN A 169 17.32 -28.90 -1.28
C GLN A 169 17.38 -27.82 -0.21
N ALA A 170 18.56 -27.49 0.28
CA ALA A 170 18.87 -26.52 1.33
C ALA A 170 18.25 -25.11 1.12
N ALA A 171 16.97 -25.04 0.81
CA ALA A 171 16.23 -23.81 0.59
C ALA A 171 15.91 -23.15 1.93
N GLN A 172 16.61 -22.07 2.24
CA GLN A 172 16.49 -21.29 3.46
C GLN A 172 15.14 -20.52 3.60
N GLN A 173 14.23 -20.62 2.63
CA GLN A 173 12.96 -19.87 2.66
C GLN A 173 11.76 -20.81 2.66
N VAL A 174 10.89 -20.61 3.66
CA VAL A 174 9.62 -21.33 3.77
C VAL A 174 8.63 -20.81 2.73
N ARG A 175 8.07 -21.71 1.92
CA ARG A 175 7.18 -21.38 0.80
C ARG A 175 6.15 -22.48 0.54
N THR A 176 5.02 -22.09 -0.08
CA THR A 176 4.01 -23.04 -0.54
C THR A 176 4.39 -23.61 -1.92
N SER A 177 3.70 -24.68 -2.33
CA SER A 177 3.73 -25.15 -3.72
C SER A 177 3.28 -24.04 -4.68
N TYR A 178 3.64 -24.20 -5.97
CA TYR A 178 3.22 -23.27 -7.01
C TYR A 178 1.69 -23.33 -7.23
N ILE A 179 1.08 -22.15 -7.39
CA ILE A 179 -0.32 -22.05 -7.78
C ILE A 179 -0.54 -22.59 -9.20
N ALA A 180 -1.73 -23.14 -9.44
CA ALA A 180 -2.14 -23.60 -10.75
C ALA A 180 -2.01 -22.50 -11.82
N SER A 181 -1.71 -22.89 -13.05
CA SER A 181 -1.58 -21.95 -14.18
C SER A 181 -2.85 -21.11 -14.39
N SER A 182 -4.01 -21.68 -14.12
CA SER A 182 -5.31 -21.00 -14.19
C SER A 182 -5.49 -19.89 -13.12
N ALA A 183 -4.76 -19.97 -11.99
CA ALA A 183 -4.79 -18.93 -10.96
C ALA A 183 -3.77 -17.81 -11.19
N ARG A 184 -2.94 -17.88 -12.23
CA ARG A 184 -1.90 -16.90 -12.52
C ARG A 184 -2.47 -15.74 -13.32
N LEU A 185 -2.09 -14.52 -12.92
CA LEU A 185 -2.37 -13.32 -13.69
C LEU A 185 -1.46 -13.24 -14.92
N SER A 186 -2.05 -12.97 -16.07
CA SER A 186 -1.32 -12.87 -17.33
C SER A 186 -0.34 -11.69 -17.32
N GLN A 187 0.89 -11.94 -17.76
CA GLN A 187 1.87 -10.88 -17.97
C GLN A 187 1.51 -10.08 -19.22
N LEU A 188 1.47 -8.75 -19.11
CA LEU A 188 1.16 -7.85 -20.20
C LEU A 188 2.38 -7.60 -21.09
N ILE A 189 3.55 -7.46 -20.50
CA ILE A 189 4.79 -7.12 -21.20
C ILE A 189 5.95 -7.93 -20.59
N PRO A 190 6.22 -9.15 -21.07
CA PRO A 190 7.42 -9.88 -20.67
C PRO A 190 8.69 -9.15 -21.12
N PRO A 191 9.78 -9.17 -20.36
CA PRO A 191 10.03 -9.86 -19.08
C PRO A 191 9.78 -8.98 -17.82
N PHE A 192 9.04 -7.86 -17.92
CA PHE A 192 8.99 -6.82 -16.88
C PHE A 192 8.04 -7.12 -15.71
N GLN A 193 7.40 -8.28 -15.68
CA GLN A 193 6.47 -8.71 -14.63
C GLN A 193 5.25 -7.76 -14.43
N LEU A 194 5.01 -6.83 -15.35
CA LEU A 194 3.76 -6.08 -15.39
C LEU A 194 2.65 -7.03 -15.84
N ASN A 195 1.63 -7.18 -15.03
CA ASN A 195 0.56 -8.16 -15.21
C ASN A 195 -0.83 -7.51 -15.11
N THR A 196 -1.87 -8.30 -15.33
CA THR A 196 -3.26 -7.82 -15.35
C THR A 196 -3.76 -7.27 -14.01
N ALA A 197 -3.00 -7.39 -12.90
CA ALA A 197 -3.32 -6.74 -11.62
C ALA A 197 -3.45 -5.21 -11.72
N ILE A 198 -2.81 -4.56 -12.71
CA ILE A 198 -2.95 -3.13 -12.92
C ILE A 198 -4.40 -2.75 -13.23
N PHE A 199 -5.13 -3.59 -13.96
CA PHE A 199 -6.55 -3.36 -14.24
C PHE A 199 -7.41 -3.56 -12.99
N ILE A 200 -7.04 -4.50 -12.10
CA ILE A 200 -7.69 -4.67 -10.79
C ILE A 200 -7.46 -3.41 -9.94
N ALA A 201 -6.24 -2.89 -9.89
CA ALA A 201 -5.90 -1.68 -9.16
C ALA A 201 -6.67 -0.46 -9.69
N LEU A 202 -6.77 -0.29 -11.01
CA LEU A 202 -7.57 0.77 -11.63
C LEU A 202 -9.06 0.58 -11.35
N GLY A 203 -9.58 -0.65 -11.43
CA GLY A 203 -10.96 -0.98 -11.08
C GLY A 203 -11.29 -0.60 -9.63
N ILE A 204 -10.44 -0.95 -8.67
CA ILE A 204 -10.58 -0.57 -7.25
C ILE A 204 -10.57 0.96 -7.09
N THR A 205 -9.71 1.65 -7.82
CA THR A 205 -9.66 3.13 -7.81
C THR A 205 -10.97 3.75 -8.30
N ILE A 206 -11.49 3.25 -9.43
CA ILE A 206 -12.76 3.71 -9.99
C ILE A 206 -13.91 3.41 -9.03
N LEU A 207 -13.95 2.21 -8.46
CA LEU A 207 -14.95 1.84 -7.46
C LEU A 207 -14.88 2.75 -6.23
N PHE A 208 -13.67 3.05 -5.73
CA PHE A 208 -13.49 3.96 -4.62
C PHE A 208 -13.94 5.39 -4.95
N PHE A 209 -13.64 5.87 -6.17
CA PHE A 209 -14.12 7.16 -6.65
C PHE A 209 -15.66 7.21 -6.69
N LEU A 210 -16.30 6.22 -7.30
CA LEU A 210 -17.76 6.14 -7.38
C LEU A 210 -18.39 6.00 -5.99
N PHE A 211 -17.82 5.13 -5.14
CA PHE A 211 -18.25 4.96 -3.76
C PHE A 211 -18.20 6.29 -2.99
N SER A 212 -17.08 6.99 -3.07
CA SER A 212 -16.87 8.24 -2.37
C SER A 212 -17.79 9.39 -2.84
N GLN A 213 -18.11 9.45 -4.16
CA GLN A 213 -18.84 10.57 -4.76
C GLN A 213 -20.34 10.32 -4.95
N ARG A 214 -20.75 9.04 -4.99
CA ARG A 214 -22.09 8.67 -5.42
C ARG A 214 -22.89 7.85 -4.42
N THR A 215 -22.30 7.51 -3.25
CA THR A 215 -23.01 6.68 -2.25
C THR A 215 -23.20 7.43 -0.94
N THR A 216 -24.30 7.10 -0.23
CA THR A 216 -24.58 7.62 1.12
C THR A 216 -23.50 7.20 2.10
N LEU A 217 -23.03 5.94 2.03
CA LEU A 217 -21.93 5.45 2.87
C LEU A 217 -20.62 6.20 2.64
N GLY A 218 -20.31 6.58 1.39
CA GLY A 218 -19.13 7.41 1.06
C GLY A 218 -19.24 8.79 1.71
N TYR A 219 -20.41 9.40 1.67
CA TYR A 219 -20.69 10.68 2.33
C TYR A 219 -20.58 10.56 3.87
N GLU A 220 -21.23 9.56 4.46
CA GLU A 220 -21.20 9.33 5.90
C GLU A 220 -19.76 9.08 6.42
N LEU A 221 -18.95 8.36 5.63
CA LEU A 221 -17.55 8.09 5.92
C LEU A 221 -16.74 9.39 5.94
N GLU A 222 -16.92 10.25 4.93
CA GLU A 222 -16.21 11.53 4.84
C GLU A 222 -16.64 12.51 5.95
N MET A 223 -17.93 12.60 6.23
CA MET A 223 -18.45 13.45 7.31
C MET A 223 -17.95 12.99 8.68
N THR A 224 -17.90 11.67 8.91
CA THR A 224 -17.38 11.10 10.16
C THR A 224 -15.90 11.47 10.37
N GLY A 225 -15.11 11.53 9.31
CA GLY A 225 -13.70 11.91 9.41
C GLY A 225 -13.45 13.40 9.53
N LEU A 226 -14.24 14.24 8.85
CA LEU A 226 -14.10 15.69 8.87
C LEU A 226 -14.58 16.29 10.20
N SER A 227 -15.75 15.91 10.67
CA SER A 227 -16.35 16.42 11.92
C SER A 227 -17.27 15.35 12.53
N PRO A 228 -16.76 14.53 13.47
CA PRO A 228 -17.57 13.50 14.14
C PRO A 228 -18.82 14.06 14.82
N ASP A 229 -18.69 15.24 15.45
CA ASP A 229 -19.82 15.87 16.15
C ASP A 229 -20.91 16.29 15.18
N PHE A 230 -20.56 16.91 14.06
CA PHE A 230 -21.52 17.26 13.00
C PHE A 230 -22.18 16.00 12.42
N ALA A 231 -21.40 14.94 12.16
CA ALA A 231 -21.92 13.67 11.68
C ALA A 231 -22.95 13.07 12.66
N LYS A 232 -22.68 13.15 13.96
CA LYS A 232 -23.60 12.69 15.01
C LYS A 232 -24.91 13.50 15.04
N TYR A 233 -24.84 14.84 14.91
CA TYR A 233 -26.03 15.67 14.80
C TYR A 233 -26.86 15.35 13.56
N GLY A 234 -26.21 14.96 12.46
CA GLY A 234 -26.85 14.49 11.22
C GLY A 234 -27.41 13.07 11.30
N GLY A 235 -27.37 12.43 12.48
CA GLY A 235 -27.89 11.06 12.68
C GLY A 235 -26.97 9.92 12.21
N ILE A 236 -25.73 10.22 11.82
CA ILE A 236 -24.76 9.22 11.36
C ILE A 236 -24.24 8.40 12.56
N ASN A 237 -24.29 7.08 12.45
CA ASN A 237 -23.72 6.20 13.46
C ASN A 237 -22.20 6.06 13.28
N ILE A 238 -21.44 6.91 13.96
CA ILE A 238 -19.98 6.99 13.89
C ILE A 238 -19.31 5.63 14.15
N ALA A 239 -19.80 4.87 15.15
CA ALA A 239 -19.24 3.57 15.50
C ALA A 239 -19.35 2.59 14.34
N LYS A 240 -20.53 2.49 13.71
CA LYS A 240 -20.76 1.63 12.55
C LYS A 240 -19.89 2.05 11.35
N ILE A 241 -19.79 3.35 11.08
CA ILE A 241 -18.99 3.84 9.95
C ILE A 241 -17.50 3.52 10.14
N ARG A 242 -16.96 3.76 11.33
CA ARG A 242 -15.57 3.41 11.66
C ARG A 242 -15.32 1.90 11.56
N PHE A 243 -16.26 1.09 12.04
CA PHE A 243 -16.20 -0.37 11.93
C PHE A 243 -16.11 -0.83 10.47
N TYR A 244 -17.02 -0.38 9.62
CA TYR A 244 -17.00 -0.73 8.20
C TYR A 244 -15.77 -0.20 7.46
N ALA A 245 -15.33 1.02 7.78
CA ALA A 245 -14.15 1.61 7.16
C ALA A 245 -12.88 0.76 7.38
N ILE A 246 -12.67 0.23 8.59
CA ILE A 246 -11.53 -0.65 8.89
C ILE A 246 -11.65 -1.97 8.12
N ILE A 247 -12.84 -2.60 8.09
CA ILE A 247 -13.05 -3.87 7.40
C ILE A 247 -12.86 -3.73 5.89
N ILE A 248 -13.45 -2.70 5.27
CA ILE A 248 -13.31 -2.43 3.84
C ILE A 248 -11.84 -2.15 3.50
N SER A 249 -11.15 -1.37 4.33
CA SER A 249 -9.72 -1.12 4.19
C SER A 249 -8.90 -2.42 4.22
N GLY A 250 -9.20 -3.32 5.15
CA GLY A 250 -8.54 -4.63 5.22
C GLY A 250 -8.82 -5.51 4.01
N ALA A 251 -10.07 -5.55 3.57
CA ALA A 251 -10.48 -6.30 2.38
C ALA A 251 -9.74 -5.81 1.12
N ILE A 252 -9.68 -4.49 0.90
CA ILE A 252 -8.92 -3.92 -0.22
C ILE A 252 -7.42 -4.19 -0.08
N GLY A 253 -6.85 -4.02 1.12
CA GLY A 253 -5.44 -4.28 1.38
C GLY A 253 -5.03 -5.72 1.05
N ALA A 254 -5.89 -6.69 1.33
CA ALA A 254 -5.66 -8.10 1.04
C ALA A 254 -5.56 -8.40 -0.47
N ILE A 255 -6.26 -7.63 -1.32
CA ILE A 255 -6.15 -7.78 -2.78
C ILE A 255 -4.72 -7.49 -3.25
N ALA A 256 -4.01 -6.55 -2.62
CA ALA A 256 -2.63 -6.27 -2.99
C ALA A 256 -1.74 -7.50 -2.78
N GLY A 257 -1.90 -8.21 -1.66
CA GLY A 257 -1.20 -9.47 -1.41
C GLY A 257 -1.57 -10.57 -2.40
N ALA A 258 -2.86 -10.72 -2.69
CA ALA A 258 -3.34 -11.69 -3.67
C ALA A 258 -2.75 -11.43 -5.07
N THR A 259 -2.72 -10.17 -5.51
CA THR A 259 -2.16 -9.78 -6.82
C THR A 259 -0.65 -9.99 -6.90
N GLU A 260 0.11 -9.77 -5.82
CA GLU A 260 1.54 -10.07 -5.78
C GLU A 260 1.80 -11.59 -5.89
N ILE A 261 1.02 -12.41 -5.20
CA ILE A 261 1.17 -13.87 -5.29
C ILE A 261 0.77 -14.38 -6.69
N MET A 262 -0.40 -13.99 -7.20
CA MET A 262 -0.90 -14.49 -8.47
C MET A 262 -0.17 -13.91 -9.69
N GLY A 263 0.42 -12.71 -9.57
CA GLY A 263 1.02 -12.00 -10.70
C GLY A 263 2.54 -12.02 -10.76
N VAL A 264 3.22 -12.27 -9.64
CA VAL A 264 4.67 -12.11 -9.54
C VAL A 264 5.37 -13.34 -8.99
N HIS A 265 4.94 -13.82 -7.82
CA HIS A 265 5.63 -14.89 -7.10
C HIS A 265 5.13 -16.29 -7.49
N PHE A 266 3.87 -16.41 -7.90
CA PHE A 266 3.19 -17.67 -8.26
C PHE A 266 3.16 -18.72 -7.14
N ARG A 267 3.50 -18.33 -5.92
CA ARG A 267 3.45 -19.09 -4.67
C ARG A 267 3.63 -18.14 -3.48
N TYR A 268 3.18 -18.52 -2.33
CA TYR A 268 3.48 -17.75 -1.12
C TYR A 268 4.95 -17.99 -0.72
N ILE A 269 5.66 -16.92 -0.46
CA ILE A 269 7.05 -16.94 0.00
C ILE A 269 7.10 -16.11 1.28
N GLN A 270 7.73 -16.63 2.34
CA GLN A 270 7.90 -15.86 3.56
C GLN A 270 8.63 -14.55 3.28
N GLY A 271 8.10 -13.43 3.80
CA GLY A 271 8.69 -12.11 3.59
C GLY A 271 8.48 -11.51 2.18
N PHE A 272 7.50 -12.00 1.41
CA PHE A 272 7.24 -11.50 0.06
C PHE A 272 6.85 -10.01 0.02
N SER A 273 6.21 -9.52 1.09
CA SER A 273 5.88 -8.10 1.21
C SER A 273 7.08 -7.34 1.76
N THR A 274 7.57 -6.38 0.98
CA THR A 274 8.58 -5.42 1.40
C THR A 274 7.89 -4.15 1.90
N ALA A 275 7.08 -4.26 2.97
CA ALA A 275 6.30 -3.17 3.55
C ALA A 275 5.26 -2.54 2.57
N ILE A 276 4.64 -3.36 1.72
CA ILE A 276 3.67 -2.90 0.71
C ILE A 276 2.51 -2.14 1.36
N GLY A 277 1.97 -2.66 2.45
CA GLY A 277 0.86 -2.01 3.18
C GLY A 277 1.28 -0.72 3.87
N PHE A 278 2.44 -0.70 4.52
CA PHE A 278 2.96 0.52 5.15
C PHE A 278 3.27 1.61 4.12
N ASN A 279 3.87 1.25 3.00
CA ASN A 279 4.12 2.18 1.90
C ASN A 279 2.82 2.70 1.28
N GLY A 280 1.77 1.90 1.25
CA GLY A 280 0.43 2.33 0.85
C GLY A 280 -0.14 3.45 1.73
N ILE A 281 0.15 3.44 3.03
CA ILE A 281 -0.22 4.53 3.95
C ILE A 281 0.47 5.84 3.52
N LEU A 282 1.77 5.79 3.23
CA LEU A 282 2.52 6.96 2.75
C LEU A 282 1.94 7.47 1.43
N VAL A 283 1.62 6.58 0.51
CA VAL A 283 0.99 6.90 -0.78
C VAL A 283 -0.37 7.57 -0.59
N ALA A 284 -1.21 7.08 0.33
CA ALA A 284 -2.51 7.68 0.64
C ALA A 284 -2.35 9.11 1.18
N LEU A 285 -1.39 9.33 2.08
CA LEU A 285 -1.10 10.65 2.64
C LEU A 285 -0.54 11.61 1.57
N MET A 286 0.39 11.15 0.72
CA MET A 286 0.88 11.91 -0.43
C MET A 286 -0.26 12.30 -1.37
N GLY A 287 -1.20 11.40 -1.63
CA GLY A 287 -2.38 11.62 -2.43
C GLY A 287 -3.49 12.40 -1.71
N ARG A 288 -3.23 12.90 -0.47
CA ARG A 288 -4.22 13.65 0.34
C ARG A 288 -5.56 12.92 0.45
N LEU A 289 -5.54 11.60 0.50
CA LEU A 289 -6.70 10.70 0.61
C LEU A 289 -7.73 10.83 -0.54
N ASN A 290 -7.37 11.50 -1.62
CA ASN A 290 -8.27 11.73 -2.75
C ASN A 290 -8.21 10.55 -3.73
N PRO A 291 -9.36 10.01 -4.19
CA PRO A 291 -9.39 8.85 -5.10
C PRO A 291 -8.62 9.03 -6.41
N ILE A 292 -8.48 10.27 -6.89
CA ILE A 292 -7.79 10.56 -8.16
C ILE A 292 -6.28 10.73 -7.93
N THR A 293 -5.88 11.40 -6.85
CA THR A 293 -4.47 11.72 -6.60
C THR A 293 -3.70 10.58 -5.96
N VAL A 294 -4.37 9.67 -5.22
CA VAL A 294 -3.73 8.50 -4.63
C VAL A 294 -3.07 7.59 -5.68
N PRO A 295 -3.72 7.21 -6.81
CA PRO A 295 -3.05 6.46 -7.87
C PRO A 295 -1.86 7.19 -8.50
N LEU A 296 -1.95 8.51 -8.67
CA LEU A 296 -0.83 9.32 -9.18
C LEU A 296 0.35 9.30 -8.20
N ALA A 297 0.08 9.46 -6.90
CA ALA A 297 1.07 9.31 -5.84
C ALA A 297 1.69 7.92 -5.82
N ALA A 298 0.89 6.87 -6.06
CA ALA A 298 1.36 5.49 -6.15
C ALA A 298 2.30 5.27 -7.35
N ILE A 299 2.00 5.88 -8.50
CA ILE A 299 2.87 5.80 -9.68
C ILE A 299 4.20 6.51 -9.40
N PHE A 300 4.16 7.67 -8.79
CA PHE A 300 5.37 8.39 -8.39
C PHE A 300 6.20 7.58 -7.38
N PHE A 301 5.58 7.07 -6.32
CA PHE A 301 6.24 6.24 -5.31
C PHE A 301 6.82 4.95 -5.90
N GLY A 302 6.06 4.25 -6.76
CA GLY A 302 6.52 3.06 -7.47
C GLY A 302 7.70 3.35 -8.41
N SER A 303 7.72 4.55 -9.02
CA SER A 303 8.87 5.00 -9.82
C SER A 303 10.11 5.22 -8.95
N LEU A 304 9.97 5.84 -7.77
CA LEU A 304 11.08 5.99 -6.81
C LEU A 304 11.59 4.62 -6.35
N GLN A 305 10.71 3.68 -6.05
CA GLN A 305 11.08 2.31 -5.67
C GLN A 305 11.82 1.57 -6.79
N ASN A 306 11.42 1.74 -8.04
CA ASN A 306 12.16 1.19 -9.18
C ASN A 306 13.53 1.86 -9.33
N GLY A 307 13.60 3.18 -9.20
CA GLY A 307 14.85 3.94 -9.20
C GLY A 307 15.80 3.49 -8.10
N ALA A 308 15.28 3.26 -6.88
CA ALA A 308 16.01 2.72 -5.75
C ALA A 308 16.69 1.39 -6.06
N ARG A 309 15.97 0.45 -6.68
CA ARG A 309 16.53 -0.86 -7.10
C ARG A 309 17.56 -0.76 -8.23
N VAL A 310 17.40 0.21 -9.14
CA VAL A 310 18.43 0.47 -10.17
C VAL A 310 19.68 1.05 -9.51
N MET A 311 19.53 1.97 -8.59
CA MET A 311 20.62 2.56 -7.83
C MET A 311 21.38 1.49 -7.03
N GLU A 312 20.68 0.59 -6.30
CA GLU A 312 21.28 -0.54 -5.58
C GLU A 312 22.19 -1.41 -6.46
N ARG A 313 21.73 -1.71 -7.69
CA ARG A 313 22.48 -2.57 -8.63
C ARG A 313 23.67 -1.87 -9.29
N THR A 314 23.71 -0.55 -9.27
CA THR A 314 24.69 0.26 -10.02
C THR A 314 25.62 1.09 -9.11
N SER A 315 25.37 1.08 -7.80
CA SER A 315 26.18 1.74 -6.77
C SER A 315 26.48 0.78 -5.63
N ASN A 316 27.41 1.14 -4.74
CA ASN A 316 27.72 0.36 -3.54
C ASN A 316 26.76 0.65 -2.37
N VAL A 317 25.72 1.46 -2.59
CA VAL A 317 24.75 1.85 -1.57
C VAL A 317 23.79 0.69 -1.31
N SER A 318 23.66 0.27 -0.05
CA SER A 318 22.74 -0.80 0.32
C SER A 318 21.27 -0.41 0.12
N LEU A 319 20.40 -1.39 -0.15
CA LEU A 319 18.97 -1.18 -0.32
C LEU A 319 18.34 -0.48 0.91
N ASP A 320 18.80 -0.80 2.10
CA ASP A 320 18.30 -0.20 3.34
C ASP A 320 18.58 1.31 3.41
N THR A 321 19.78 1.72 3.02
CA THR A 321 20.14 3.16 2.94
C THR A 321 19.29 3.88 1.90
N ILE A 322 19.05 3.24 0.76
CA ILE A 322 18.21 3.79 -0.30
C ILE A 322 16.74 3.90 0.18
N ASN A 323 16.25 2.92 0.92
CA ASN A 323 14.91 2.97 1.51
C ASN A 323 14.78 4.12 2.53
N ILE A 324 15.81 4.38 3.33
CA ILE A 324 15.86 5.54 4.23
C ILE A 324 15.76 6.84 3.41
N MET A 325 16.51 6.96 2.33
CA MET A 325 16.48 8.13 1.44
C MET A 325 15.09 8.34 0.83
N VAL A 326 14.49 7.30 0.26
CA VAL A 326 13.14 7.35 -0.31
C VAL A 326 12.13 7.75 0.77
N SER A 327 12.27 7.21 1.98
CA SER A 327 11.40 7.56 3.11
C SER A 327 11.54 9.02 3.52
N ILE A 328 12.74 9.59 3.53
CA ILE A 328 12.98 11.01 3.81
C ILE A 328 12.34 11.89 2.74
N ILE A 329 12.48 11.52 1.46
CA ILE A 329 11.87 12.25 0.34
C ILE A 329 10.33 12.26 0.48
N VAL A 330 9.75 11.08 0.71
CA VAL A 330 8.30 10.91 0.84
C VAL A 330 7.77 11.64 2.08
N MET A 331 8.47 11.53 3.22
CA MET A 331 8.11 12.23 4.46
C MET A 331 8.13 13.75 4.26
N SER A 332 9.12 14.28 3.55
CA SER A 332 9.24 15.71 3.26
C SER A 332 8.06 16.20 2.40
N ILE A 333 7.67 15.44 1.39
CA ILE A 333 6.50 15.77 0.55
C ILE A 333 5.20 15.70 1.37
N THR A 334 5.08 14.71 2.24
CA THR A 334 3.88 14.50 3.07
C THR A 334 3.76 15.57 4.17
N ALA A 335 4.88 16.00 4.76
CA ALA A 335 4.92 16.99 5.82
C ALA A 335 4.36 18.36 5.38
N GLU A 336 4.55 18.74 4.12
CA GLU A 336 3.97 19.96 3.58
C GLU A 336 2.43 19.91 3.55
N GLY A 337 1.85 18.80 3.14
CA GLY A 337 0.40 18.59 3.19
C GLY A 337 -0.17 18.69 4.61
N LEU A 338 0.55 18.15 5.60
CA LEU A 338 0.19 18.27 7.01
C LEU A 338 0.29 19.72 7.53
N TYR A 339 1.31 20.45 7.11
CA TYR A 339 1.48 21.86 7.51
C TYR A 339 0.35 22.74 6.98
N GLU A 340 -0.11 22.54 5.75
CA GLU A 340 -1.27 23.25 5.21
C GLU A 340 -2.55 22.95 6.00
N LEU A 341 -2.80 21.69 6.33
CA LEU A 341 -3.96 21.28 7.14
C LEU A 341 -3.93 21.91 8.55
N ILE A 342 -2.77 21.97 9.19
CA ILE A 342 -2.59 22.61 10.50
C ILE A 342 -2.80 24.12 10.40
N ARG A 343 -2.32 24.75 9.33
CA ARG A 343 -2.48 26.19 9.10
C ARG A 343 -3.93 26.59 8.87
N VAL A 344 -4.68 25.81 8.10
CA VAL A 344 -6.11 26.03 7.87
C VAL A 344 -6.88 25.91 9.18
N LYS A 345 -6.62 24.86 9.98
CA LYS A 345 -7.25 24.71 11.31
C LYS A 345 -6.87 25.82 12.29
N ARG A 346 -5.64 26.34 12.25
CA ARG A 346 -5.22 27.47 13.09
C ARG A 346 -5.85 28.80 12.66
N LYS A 347 -6.13 28.99 11.36
CA LYS A 347 -6.85 30.16 10.89
C LYS A 347 -8.32 30.13 11.32
N ALA A 348 -9.01 29.02 11.10
CA ALA A 348 -10.39 28.85 11.53
C ALA A 348 -10.58 29.08 13.03
N ARG A 349 -9.63 28.64 13.88
CA ARG A 349 -9.67 28.81 15.34
C ARG A 349 -9.29 30.21 15.81
N LYS A 350 -8.81 31.09 14.93
CA LYS A 350 -8.53 32.52 15.27
C LYS A 350 -9.65 33.43 14.82
N GLU A 351 -10.56 32.91 14.01
CA GLU A 351 -11.75 33.64 13.51
C GLU A 351 -13.02 33.30 14.33
N GLU A 352 -12.94 32.31 15.25
CA GLU A 352 -13.85 32.04 16.36
C GLU A 352 -13.41 32.83 17.63
#